data_47837c2e0fe8c2be3a39a3bea6973e0d
#
_entry.id   47837c2e0fe8c2be3a39a3bea6973e0d
#
_cell.length_a   1.000
_cell.length_b   1.000
_cell.length_c   1.000
_cell.angle_alpha   90.00
_cell.angle_beta   90.00
_cell.angle_gamma   90.00
#
_symmetry.space_group_name_H-M   'P 1'
#
loop_
_entity.id
_entity.type
_entity.pdbx_description
1 polymer ?
#
loop_
_entity_poly.entity_id
_entity_poly.type
_entity_poly.pdbx_seq_one_letter_code
_entity_poly.pdbx_strand_id
1 'polypeptide(L)'
;MKYIIDTDNGTCTPYTETAPDVSKAEKITAELASHRGDTEYNGFCATVQKWFYDYVSKTAWCATTISYLLSNVLGIHIKEENVNMLRERLAADHEHGTYYSRDNLPATIKRGDILFWLWSGSTMTNSSSKHVGLADKDASAGATAIYCLGGNQKNKVCTLSYAKENLYAIYR
;
A
#
# COMPACT_ATOMS: atom_id res chain seq x y z
N MET A 1 16.47 -6.61 33.06
CA MET A 1 16.26 -5.16 32.86
C MET A 1 17.61 -4.58 32.47
N LYS A 2 17.68 -3.83 31.35
CA LYS A 2 18.92 -3.18 30.89
C LYS A 2 18.95 -1.75 31.43
N TYR A 3 20.13 -1.20 31.70
CA TYR A 3 20.29 0.17 32.13
C TYR A 3 21.34 0.88 31.29
N ILE A 4 21.18 2.17 31.08
CA ILE A 4 22.22 3.05 30.58
C ILE A 4 22.94 3.60 31.82
N ILE A 5 24.23 3.37 31.87
CA ILE A 5 25.11 3.90 32.95
C ILE A 5 25.89 5.06 32.35
N ASP A 6 25.62 6.25 32.82
CA ASP A 6 26.45 7.42 32.53
C ASP A 6 27.56 7.49 33.58
N THR A 7 28.76 7.08 33.17
CA THR A 7 29.93 7.02 34.05
C THR A 7 30.49 8.39 34.44
N ASP A 8 30.18 9.42 33.64
CA ASP A 8 30.67 10.79 33.85
C ASP A 8 29.84 11.51 34.92
N ASN A 9 28.57 11.19 35.01
CA ASN A 9 27.65 11.79 35.97
C ASN A 9 27.17 10.83 37.07
N GLY A 10 27.59 9.59 37.05
CA GLY A 10 27.21 8.57 38.03
C GLY A 10 25.71 8.24 38.04
N THR A 11 25.00 8.49 36.93
CA THR A 11 23.57 8.22 36.83
C THR A 11 23.29 6.87 36.20
N CYS A 12 22.24 6.19 36.66
CA CYS A 12 21.79 4.90 36.18
C CYS A 12 20.29 5.05 35.78
N THR A 13 20.01 5.07 34.51
CA THR A 13 18.63 5.18 33.99
C THR A 13 18.18 3.85 33.40
N PRO A 14 16.91 3.42 33.66
CA PRO A 14 16.38 2.24 33.00
C PRO A 14 16.41 2.41 31.48
N TYR A 15 17.02 1.46 30.78
CA TYR A 15 16.98 1.41 29.33
C TYR A 15 15.61 0.85 28.90
N THR A 16 14.73 1.71 28.42
CA THR A 16 13.55 1.31 27.68
C THR A 16 13.95 1.15 26.23
N GLU A 17 13.99 -0.08 25.75
CA GLU A 17 14.10 -0.37 24.32
C GLU A 17 12.80 0.14 23.67
N THR A 18 12.83 1.36 23.13
CA THR A 18 11.75 1.81 22.24
C THR A 18 11.80 0.90 21.02
N ALA A 19 10.72 0.14 20.79
CA ALA A 19 10.59 -0.63 19.55
C ALA A 19 10.92 0.32 18.37
N PRO A 20 11.70 -0.14 17.37
CA PRO A 20 12.04 0.69 16.22
C PRO A 20 10.75 1.25 15.61
N ASP A 21 10.74 2.55 15.31
CA ASP A 21 9.59 3.19 14.66
C ASP A 21 9.42 2.59 13.27
N VAL A 22 8.47 1.66 13.16
CA VAL A 22 8.18 0.95 11.91
C VAL A 22 7.49 1.92 10.96
N SER A 23 8.08 2.15 9.81
CA SER A 23 7.55 3.09 8.81
C SER A 23 6.11 2.75 8.41
N LYS A 24 5.33 3.77 7.99
CA LYS A 24 3.97 3.58 7.46
C LYS A 24 3.94 2.54 6.34
N ALA A 25 4.92 2.61 5.44
CA ALA A 25 5.08 1.68 4.32
C ALA A 25 5.27 0.22 4.77
N GLU A 26 6.09 0.01 5.80
CA GLU A 26 6.30 -1.33 6.37
C GLU A 26 5.05 -1.87 7.06
N LYS A 27 4.32 -1.03 7.80
CA LYS A 27 3.07 -1.43 8.47
C LYS A 27 2.04 -1.96 7.48
N ILE A 28 1.72 -1.19 6.43
CA ILE A 28 0.72 -1.62 5.43
C ILE A 28 1.20 -2.80 4.59
N THR A 29 2.51 -2.87 4.29
CA THR A 29 3.05 -3.98 3.51
C THR A 29 3.08 -5.27 4.31
N ALA A 30 3.45 -5.22 5.59
CA ALA A 30 3.44 -6.37 6.47
C ALA A 30 2.02 -6.91 6.68
N GLU A 31 1.06 -6.01 6.93
CA GLU A 31 -0.35 -6.38 7.06
C GLU A 31 -0.84 -7.09 5.80
N LEU A 32 -0.72 -6.48 4.62
CA LEU A 32 -1.18 -7.11 3.38
C LEU A 32 -0.43 -8.41 3.07
N ALA A 33 0.88 -8.47 3.35
CA ALA A 33 1.69 -9.66 3.10
C ALA A 33 1.29 -10.84 4.00
N SER A 34 0.80 -10.60 5.21
CA SER A 34 0.33 -11.66 6.13
C SER A 34 -0.90 -12.40 5.58
N HIS A 35 -1.61 -11.78 4.64
CA HIS A 35 -2.81 -12.30 4.00
C HIS A 35 -2.57 -12.94 2.63
N ARG A 36 -1.30 -13.19 2.26
CA ARG A 36 -1.01 -13.86 0.97
C ARG A 36 -1.71 -15.20 0.85
N GLY A 37 -2.43 -15.38 -0.24
CA GLY A 37 -3.21 -16.57 -0.52
C GLY A 37 -4.69 -16.46 -0.17
N ASP A 38 -5.11 -15.49 0.64
CA ASP A 38 -6.52 -15.22 0.92
C ASP A 38 -7.24 -14.91 -0.39
N THR A 39 -8.39 -15.56 -0.60
CA THR A 39 -9.16 -15.48 -1.84
C THR A 39 -10.35 -14.54 -1.71
N GLU A 40 -11.02 -14.28 -2.84
CA GLU A 40 -12.14 -13.34 -2.95
C GLU A 40 -13.30 -13.57 -1.94
N TYR A 41 -13.47 -14.78 -1.44
CA TYR A 41 -14.63 -15.13 -0.59
C TYR A 41 -14.28 -15.39 0.87
N ASN A 42 -13.02 -15.36 1.23
CA ASN A 42 -12.58 -15.70 2.58
C ASN A 42 -11.50 -14.74 3.12
N GLY A 43 -11.13 -14.95 4.38
CA GLY A 43 -10.01 -14.29 5.02
C GLY A 43 -10.08 -12.76 4.92
N PHE A 44 -8.99 -12.19 4.47
CA PHE A 44 -8.80 -10.74 4.40
C PHE A 44 -9.78 -10.03 3.45
N CYS A 45 -10.05 -10.62 2.29
CA CYS A 45 -11.01 -10.04 1.35
C CYS A 45 -12.39 -9.86 1.98
N ALA A 46 -12.89 -10.89 2.67
CA ALA A 46 -14.18 -10.80 3.36
C ALA A 46 -14.17 -9.73 4.45
N THR A 47 -13.06 -9.57 5.17
CA THR A 47 -12.88 -8.50 6.19
C THR A 47 -12.94 -7.12 5.55
N VAL A 48 -12.17 -6.89 4.48
CA VAL A 48 -12.12 -5.62 3.75
C VAL A 48 -13.49 -5.25 3.17
N GLN A 49 -14.18 -6.22 2.56
CA GLN A 49 -15.48 -5.97 1.95
C GLN A 49 -16.57 -5.71 2.99
N LYS A 50 -16.59 -6.44 4.11
CA LYS A 50 -17.50 -6.14 5.22
C LYS A 50 -17.26 -4.76 5.82
N TRP A 51 -15.99 -4.38 5.99
CA TRP A 51 -15.65 -3.05 6.45
C TRP A 51 -16.13 -1.95 5.50
N PHE A 52 -16.09 -2.24 4.18
CA PHE A 52 -16.46 -1.24 3.17
C PHE A 52 -17.97 -1.18 2.92
N TYR A 53 -18.62 -2.35 2.72
CA TYR A 53 -20.00 -2.46 2.25
C TYR A 53 -20.99 -2.97 3.31
N ASP A 54 -20.52 -3.36 4.49
CA ASP A 54 -21.26 -4.09 5.53
C ASP A 54 -21.64 -5.53 5.14
N TYR A 55 -21.26 -6.00 3.95
CA TYR A 55 -21.46 -7.37 3.45
C TYR A 55 -20.29 -7.77 2.52
N VAL A 56 -20.21 -9.07 2.22
CA VAL A 56 -19.22 -9.59 1.26
C VAL A 56 -19.74 -9.41 -0.16
N SER A 57 -19.10 -8.50 -0.91
CA SER A 57 -19.42 -8.18 -2.30
C SER A 57 -18.59 -9.03 -3.27
N LYS A 58 -19.07 -9.18 -4.51
CA LYS A 58 -18.31 -9.77 -5.63
C LYS A 58 -17.64 -8.74 -6.52
N THR A 59 -17.58 -7.49 -6.08
CA THR A 59 -16.94 -6.40 -6.84
C THR A 59 -15.41 -6.47 -6.74
N ALA A 60 -14.73 -5.81 -7.67
CA ALA A 60 -13.28 -5.67 -7.62
C ALA A 60 -12.85 -4.98 -6.31
N TRP A 61 -11.92 -5.56 -5.60
CA TRP A 61 -11.56 -5.16 -4.24
C TRP A 61 -10.11 -4.65 -4.08
N CYS A 62 -9.42 -4.31 -5.17
CA CYS A 62 -8.06 -3.77 -5.08
C CYS A 62 -8.01 -2.38 -4.41
N ALA A 63 -8.92 -1.46 -4.78
CA ALA A 63 -8.97 -0.12 -4.18
C ALA A 63 -9.51 -0.15 -2.74
N THR A 64 -10.52 -0.99 -2.46
CA THR A 64 -11.02 -1.18 -1.08
C THR A 64 -9.96 -1.77 -0.17
N THR A 65 -9.06 -2.63 -0.68
CA THR A 65 -7.89 -3.14 0.06
C THR A 65 -6.97 -2.00 0.50
N ILE A 66 -6.59 -1.12 -0.41
CA ILE A 66 -5.71 0.03 -0.07
C ILE A 66 -6.43 0.99 0.87
N SER A 67 -7.71 1.29 0.63
CA SER A 67 -8.53 2.11 1.54
C SER A 67 -8.57 1.53 2.96
N TYR A 68 -8.74 0.21 3.08
CA TYR A 68 -8.71 -0.48 4.37
C TYR A 68 -7.36 -0.30 5.08
N LEU A 69 -6.26 -0.53 4.37
CA LEU A 69 -4.91 -0.41 4.93
C LEU A 69 -4.63 1.03 5.40
N LEU A 70 -4.98 2.02 4.59
CA LEU A 70 -4.84 3.43 4.96
C LEU A 70 -5.66 3.76 6.20
N SER A 71 -6.93 3.36 6.25
CA SER A 71 -7.83 3.73 7.34
C SER A 71 -7.58 2.93 8.62
N ASN A 72 -7.42 1.61 8.52
CA ASN A 72 -7.39 0.75 9.72
C ASN A 72 -5.98 0.45 10.24
N VAL A 73 -4.96 0.58 9.38
CA VAL A 73 -3.56 0.35 9.78
C VAL A 73 -2.83 1.67 10.05
N LEU A 74 -3.11 2.71 9.25
CA LEU A 74 -2.42 4.00 9.38
C LEU A 74 -3.27 5.11 10.00
N GLY A 75 -4.57 4.93 10.17
CA GLY A 75 -5.49 5.98 10.67
C GLY A 75 -5.77 7.10 9.67
N ILE A 76 -5.44 6.90 8.39
CA ILE A 76 -5.71 7.87 7.32
C ILE A 76 -7.11 7.59 6.76
N HIS A 77 -8.09 8.42 7.10
CA HIS A 77 -9.51 8.17 6.81
C HIS A 77 -9.86 8.32 5.32
N ILE A 78 -9.59 7.27 4.55
CA ILE A 78 -9.95 7.14 3.14
C ILE A 78 -10.82 5.90 2.95
N LYS A 79 -11.98 6.04 2.30
CA LYS A 79 -12.90 4.94 2.00
C LYS A 79 -13.35 5.05 0.54
N GLU A 80 -12.59 4.41 -0.36
CA GLU A 80 -12.81 4.44 -1.81
C GLU A 80 -12.71 3.04 -2.40
N GLU A 81 -13.66 2.70 -3.27
CA GLU A 81 -13.69 1.45 -4.03
C GLU A 81 -13.18 1.60 -5.46
N ASN A 82 -13.19 2.82 -5.97
CA ASN A 82 -12.78 3.13 -7.33
C ASN A 82 -11.31 3.54 -7.36
N VAL A 83 -10.52 2.88 -8.20
CA VAL A 83 -9.07 3.16 -8.32
C VAL A 83 -8.78 4.62 -8.70
N ASN A 84 -9.60 5.23 -9.58
CA ASN A 84 -9.40 6.62 -9.96
C ASN A 84 -9.74 7.59 -8.82
N MET A 85 -10.85 7.37 -8.13
CA MET A 85 -11.24 8.21 -6.98
C MET A 85 -10.22 8.12 -5.86
N LEU A 86 -9.72 6.91 -5.57
CA LEU A 86 -8.65 6.71 -4.60
C LEU A 86 -7.39 7.48 -5.00
N ARG A 87 -6.99 7.40 -6.27
CA ARG A 87 -5.85 8.14 -6.81
C ARG A 87 -6.03 9.66 -6.64
N GLU A 88 -7.20 10.19 -6.98
CA GLU A 88 -7.51 11.63 -6.85
C GLU A 88 -7.46 12.10 -5.41
N ARG A 89 -8.01 11.32 -4.48
CA ARG A 89 -7.91 11.64 -3.05
C ARG A 89 -6.46 11.66 -2.55
N LEU A 90 -5.65 10.67 -2.94
CA LEU A 90 -4.25 10.62 -2.57
C LEU A 90 -3.42 11.71 -3.29
N ALA A 91 -3.80 12.11 -4.49
CA ALA A 91 -3.16 13.24 -5.17
C ALA A 91 -3.45 14.59 -4.48
N ALA A 92 -4.58 14.71 -3.82
CA ALA A 92 -4.95 15.90 -3.03
C ALA A 92 -4.45 15.85 -1.57
N ASP A 93 -3.97 14.70 -1.11
CA ASP A 93 -3.44 14.52 0.24
C ASP A 93 -1.97 14.92 0.29
N HIS A 94 -1.69 16.06 0.92
CA HIS A 94 -0.34 16.60 1.13
C HIS A 94 0.13 16.45 2.58
N GLU A 95 -0.72 15.92 3.46
CA GLU A 95 -0.42 15.75 4.88
C GLU A 95 0.28 14.43 5.18
N HIS A 96 -0.17 13.36 4.51
CA HIS A 96 0.24 12.01 4.88
C HIS A 96 1.28 11.40 3.94
N GLY A 97 1.47 12.01 2.74
CA GLY A 97 2.42 11.49 1.76
C GLY A 97 2.66 12.39 0.56
N THR A 98 3.34 11.86 -0.43
CA THR A 98 3.69 12.54 -1.67
C THR A 98 3.17 11.77 -2.88
N TYR A 99 2.42 12.46 -3.73
CA TYR A 99 1.94 11.93 -4.99
C TYR A 99 2.92 12.22 -6.13
N TYR A 100 3.22 11.21 -6.94
CA TYR A 100 4.03 11.30 -8.16
C TYR A 100 3.19 10.88 -9.35
N SER A 101 2.99 11.80 -10.31
CA SER A 101 2.32 11.50 -11.57
C SER A 101 3.23 10.71 -12.51
N ARG A 102 2.67 10.15 -13.59
CA ARG A 102 3.41 9.42 -14.62
C ARG A 102 4.61 10.17 -15.17
N ASP A 103 4.48 11.47 -15.35
CA ASP A 103 5.53 12.32 -15.94
C ASP A 103 6.61 12.71 -14.92
N ASN A 104 6.40 12.41 -13.66
CA ASN A 104 7.28 12.78 -12.56
C ASN A 104 7.50 11.64 -11.56
N LEU A 105 7.61 10.41 -12.06
CA LEU A 105 7.87 9.25 -11.20
C LEU A 105 9.24 9.35 -10.53
N PRO A 106 9.37 8.92 -9.26
CA PRO A 106 10.65 8.97 -8.56
C PRO A 106 11.65 8.01 -9.20
N ALA A 107 12.95 8.33 -9.11
CA ALA A 107 14.03 7.51 -9.63
C ALA A 107 14.06 6.09 -9.04
N THR A 108 13.56 5.92 -7.82
CA THR A 108 13.48 4.63 -7.13
C THR A 108 12.08 4.44 -6.59
N ILE A 109 11.48 3.31 -6.86
CA ILE A 109 10.24 2.86 -6.21
C ILE A 109 10.65 2.15 -4.93
N LYS A 110 10.00 2.48 -3.83
CA LYS A 110 10.27 1.90 -2.52
C LYS A 110 9.23 0.86 -2.14
N ARG A 111 9.64 -0.17 -1.42
CA ARG A 111 8.70 -1.11 -0.82
C ARG A 111 7.65 -0.36 0.01
N GLY A 112 6.37 -0.68 -0.24
CA GLY A 112 5.24 -0.03 0.40
C GLY A 112 4.70 1.21 -0.31
N ASP A 113 5.36 1.70 -1.38
CA ASP A 113 4.74 2.70 -2.25
C ASP A 113 3.41 2.18 -2.79
N ILE A 114 2.37 3.01 -2.77
CA ILE A 114 1.09 2.69 -3.40
C ILE A 114 1.22 2.94 -4.89
N LEU A 115 1.01 1.89 -5.70
CA LEU A 115 1.22 1.87 -7.14
C LEU A 115 -0.12 1.86 -7.87
N PHE A 116 -0.33 2.83 -8.76
CA PHE A 116 -1.49 2.89 -9.64
C PHE A 116 -1.10 2.43 -11.04
N TRP A 117 -1.82 1.44 -11.55
CA TRP A 117 -1.58 0.80 -12.83
C TRP A 117 -2.66 1.16 -13.85
N LEU A 118 -2.24 1.41 -15.09
CA LEU A 118 -3.13 1.67 -16.22
C LEU A 118 -2.59 0.97 -17.46
N TRP A 119 -3.31 -0.04 -17.94
CA TRP A 119 -2.89 -0.79 -19.12
C TRP A 119 -3.22 -0.06 -20.41
N SER A 120 -2.45 -0.35 -21.47
CA SER A 120 -2.59 0.26 -22.80
C SER A 120 -4.02 0.20 -23.34
N GLY A 121 -4.46 1.28 -23.97
CA GLY A 121 -5.82 1.42 -24.50
C GLY A 121 -6.88 1.82 -23.47
N SER A 122 -6.49 2.02 -22.21
CA SER A 122 -7.39 2.43 -21.13
C SER A 122 -7.11 3.86 -20.68
N THR A 123 -8.12 4.47 -20.06
CA THR A 123 -8.00 5.75 -19.37
C THR A 123 -8.36 5.59 -17.91
N MET A 124 -7.91 6.51 -17.04
CA MET A 124 -8.28 6.45 -15.62
C MET A 124 -9.78 6.63 -15.37
N THR A 125 -10.51 7.18 -16.33
CA THR A 125 -11.96 7.39 -16.24
C THR A 125 -12.78 6.18 -16.68
N ASN A 126 -12.27 5.33 -17.59
CA ASN A 126 -12.97 4.09 -17.94
C ASN A 126 -12.52 2.92 -17.03
N SER A 127 -13.39 1.94 -16.81
CA SER A 127 -13.30 1.07 -15.64
C SER A 127 -12.46 -0.20 -15.78
N SER A 128 -12.10 -0.65 -16.97
CA SER A 128 -11.81 -2.07 -17.15
C SER A 128 -10.36 -2.51 -17.07
N SER A 129 -9.38 -1.58 -17.02
CA SER A 129 -7.97 -1.94 -17.10
C SER A 129 -7.12 -1.13 -16.13
N LYS A 130 -7.54 -1.11 -14.87
CA LYS A 130 -6.86 -0.40 -13.78
C LYS A 130 -6.63 -1.32 -12.59
N HIS A 131 -5.57 -1.05 -11.87
CA HIS A 131 -5.28 -1.73 -10.60
C HIS A 131 -4.55 -0.80 -9.64
N VAL A 132 -4.62 -1.12 -8.36
CA VAL A 132 -3.84 -0.48 -7.31
C VAL A 132 -3.31 -1.56 -6.35
N GLY A 133 -2.08 -1.40 -5.90
CA GLY A 133 -1.44 -2.27 -4.92
C GLY A 133 -0.20 -1.62 -4.34
N LEU A 134 0.57 -2.36 -3.58
CA LEU A 134 1.81 -1.90 -2.94
C LEU A 134 3.03 -2.43 -3.69
N ALA A 135 4.10 -1.65 -3.75
CA ALA A 135 5.40 -2.18 -4.15
C ALA A 135 5.86 -3.23 -3.11
N ASP A 136 6.05 -4.46 -3.54
CA ASP A 136 6.45 -5.56 -2.65
C ASP A 136 7.94 -5.50 -2.31
N LYS A 137 8.73 -4.86 -3.14
CA LYS A 137 10.16 -4.60 -2.94
C LYS A 137 10.59 -3.34 -3.67
N ASP A 138 11.77 -2.84 -3.33
CA ASP A 138 12.38 -1.72 -4.04
C ASP A 138 12.63 -2.05 -5.52
N ALA A 139 12.49 -1.04 -6.38
CA ALA A 139 12.83 -1.12 -7.80
C ALA A 139 13.58 0.13 -8.24
N SER A 140 14.67 -0.05 -9.01
CA SER A 140 15.47 1.05 -9.55
C SER A 140 14.81 1.74 -10.73
N ALA A 141 15.32 2.90 -11.13
CA ALA A 141 14.89 3.61 -12.33
C ALA A 141 14.95 2.76 -13.60
N GLY A 142 15.96 1.89 -13.73
CA GLY A 142 16.17 0.99 -14.88
C GLY A 142 15.35 -0.30 -14.86
N ALA A 143 14.54 -0.54 -13.81
CA ALA A 143 13.71 -1.74 -13.75
C ALA A 143 12.66 -1.72 -14.87
N THR A 144 12.52 -2.82 -15.59
CA THR A 144 11.49 -2.99 -16.64
C THR A 144 10.17 -3.52 -16.07
N ALA A 145 10.24 -4.15 -14.90
CA ALA A 145 9.09 -4.70 -14.21
C ALA A 145 9.15 -4.41 -12.70
N ILE A 146 7.98 -4.29 -12.09
CA ILE A 146 7.79 -3.97 -10.68
C ILE A 146 6.93 -5.05 -10.05
N TYR A 147 7.33 -5.54 -8.87
CA TYR A 147 6.57 -6.49 -8.08
C TYR A 147 5.51 -5.74 -7.26
N CYS A 148 4.26 -6.04 -7.57
CA CYS A 148 3.09 -5.43 -6.93
C CYS A 148 2.40 -6.47 -6.02
N LEU A 149 2.31 -6.19 -4.74
CA LEU A 149 1.49 -6.91 -3.77
C LEU A 149 0.11 -6.25 -3.73
N GLY A 150 -0.93 -7.01 -4.00
CA GLY A 150 -2.28 -6.41 -4.05
C GLY A 150 -3.39 -7.42 -3.76
N GLY A 151 -4.53 -6.88 -3.39
CA GLY A 151 -5.80 -7.60 -3.39
C GLY A 151 -6.38 -7.69 -4.80
N ASN A 152 -7.26 -8.64 -5.03
CA ASN A 152 -7.89 -8.90 -6.33
C ASN A 152 -6.92 -9.20 -7.49
N GLN A 153 -5.75 -9.72 -7.19
CA GLN A 153 -4.82 -10.24 -8.19
C GLN A 153 -5.07 -11.74 -8.37
N LYS A 154 -5.66 -12.14 -9.51
CA LYS A 154 -6.16 -13.51 -9.71
C LYS A 154 -7.14 -13.93 -8.59
N ASN A 155 -8.03 -13.01 -8.19
CA ASN A 155 -9.03 -13.18 -7.12
C ASN A 155 -8.44 -13.54 -5.74
N LYS A 156 -7.23 -13.09 -5.44
CA LYS A 156 -6.58 -13.31 -4.14
C LYS A 156 -5.59 -12.20 -3.78
N VAL A 157 -5.09 -12.23 -2.56
CA VAL A 157 -3.91 -11.46 -2.15
C VAL A 157 -2.67 -12.19 -2.65
N CYS A 158 -1.94 -11.57 -3.57
CA CYS A 158 -0.68 -12.13 -4.03
C CYS A 158 0.24 -11.03 -4.62
N THR A 159 1.47 -11.42 -4.93
CA THR A 159 2.40 -10.57 -5.67
C THR A 159 2.42 -10.97 -7.13
N LEU A 160 2.23 -9.99 -8.00
CA LEU A 160 2.45 -10.14 -9.45
C LEU A 160 3.52 -9.17 -9.92
N SER A 161 4.17 -9.49 -11.03
CA SER A 161 5.10 -8.60 -11.71
C SER A 161 4.38 -7.91 -12.86
N TYR A 162 4.42 -6.57 -12.88
CA TYR A 162 3.83 -5.76 -13.95
C TYR A 162 4.91 -4.96 -14.68
N ALA A 163 4.76 -4.80 -15.99
CA ALA A 163 5.64 -3.97 -16.80
C ALA A 163 5.58 -2.51 -16.33
N LYS A 164 6.74 -1.90 -16.08
CA LYS A 164 6.83 -0.53 -15.54
C LYS A 164 6.17 0.52 -16.44
N GLU A 165 6.13 0.29 -17.74
CA GLU A 165 5.44 1.18 -18.70
C GLU A 165 3.96 1.39 -18.40
N ASN A 166 3.31 0.45 -17.68
CA ASN A 166 1.93 0.54 -17.25
C ASN A 166 1.76 1.26 -15.90
N LEU A 167 2.84 1.64 -15.24
CA LEU A 167 2.78 2.41 -14.01
C LEU A 167 2.32 3.83 -14.32
N TYR A 168 1.21 4.23 -13.72
CA TYR A 168 0.56 5.51 -13.98
C TYR A 168 0.88 6.56 -12.91
N ALA A 169 0.93 6.15 -11.65
CA ALA A 169 1.24 7.04 -10.54
C ALA A 169 1.74 6.26 -9.32
N ILE A 170 2.39 6.98 -8.42
CA ILE A 170 2.85 6.49 -7.12
C ILE A 170 2.37 7.45 -6.04
N TYR A 171 2.01 6.90 -4.87
CA TYR A 171 1.88 7.66 -3.62
C TYR A 171 2.77 7.03 -2.55
N ARG A 172 3.59 7.87 -1.89
CA ARG A 172 4.59 7.47 -0.89
C ARG A 172 4.33 8.17 0.42
#